data_f8f342fa7ee72c943e36bee92e88fb8c
#
_entry.id   f8f342fa7ee72c943e36bee92e88fb8c
#
_cell.length_a   1.000
_cell.length_b   1.000
_cell.length_c   1.000
_cell.angle_alpha   90.00
_cell.angle_beta   90.00
_cell.angle_gamma   90.00
#
_symmetry.space_group_name_H-M   'P 1'
#
loop_
_entity.id
_entity.type
_entity.pdbx_description
1 polymer ?
#
loop_
_entity_poly.entity_id
_entity_poly.type
_entity_poly.pdbx_seq_one_letter_code
_entity_poly.pdbx_strand_id
1 'polypeptide(L)'
;MATAEPSVNDLSPMLKPGVEKEPMLLLDTTGSMSYPVSEGSKIERRQLIGEAIGRIVEVLGAEDSQAAKEQAGGEDAGGLMTVTFAGGSATCIDDLSTDNWRQKWSSIPWGGGTVIMPGWEALVEQYMEEFGDVPKQDRPHLLALVITDGEADDTDQFAQTLAQAKGGVYVCIAILGYGQEHDRAFQVYKQIEAQNNHVRVVTFGSETNPDTVADGVLSMIS
;
A
#
# COMPACT_ATOMS: atom_id res chain seq x y z
N MET A 1 -14.14 -20.03 18.27
CA MET A 1 -14.36 -18.66 18.75
C MET A 1 -13.93 -17.77 17.60
N ALA A 2 -14.85 -17.10 16.93
CA ALA A 2 -14.50 -16.14 15.91
C ALA A 2 -13.87 -14.95 16.63
N THR A 3 -12.60 -14.69 16.40
CA THR A 3 -11.96 -13.43 16.77
C THR A 3 -12.62 -12.35 15.92
N ALA A 4 -13.25 -11.38 16.55
CA ALA A 4 -13.80 -10.23 15.84
C ALA A 4 -12.65 -9.59 15.03
N GLU A 5 -12.88 -9.40 13.74
CA GLU A 5 -11.98 -8.60 12.91
C GLU A 5 -11.90 -7.20 13.52
N PRO A 6 -10.70 -6.60 13.64
CA PRO A 6 -10.60 -5.23 14.09
C PRO A 6 -11.39 -4.34 13.13
N SER A 7 -12.29 -3.54 13.66
CA SER A 7 -12.98 -2.56 12.83
C SER A 7 -11.97 -1.53 12.33
N VAL A 8 -12.21 -0.95 11.15
CA VAL A 8 -11.36 0.12 10.59
C VAL A 8 -11.14 1.27 11.59
N ASN A 9 -12.09 1.48 12.51
CA ASN A 9 -12.02 2.48 13.58
C ASN A 9 -11.00 2.16 14.69
N ASP A 10 -10.44 0.94 14.73
CA ASP A 10 -9.43 0.55 15.72
C ASP A 10 -7.99 0.70 15.20
N LEU A 11 -7.83 1.14 13.93
CA LEU A 11 -6.52 1.38 13.34
C LEU A 11 -5.98 2.73 13.83
N SER A 12 -4.86 2.71 14.52
CA SER A 12 -4.12 3.91 14.91
C SER A 12 -2.88 4.07 14.04
N PRO A 13 -2.40 5.31 13.82
CA PRO A 13 -1.19 5.55 13.04
C PRO A 13 -0.01 4.70 13.54
N MET A 14 0.76 4.15 12.62
CA MET A 14 1.96 3.36 12.93
C MET A 14 3.09 4.26 13.44
N LEU A 15 3.16 5.46 12.93
CA LEU A 15 4.16 6.46 13.27
C LEU A 15 3.61 7.45 14.28
N LYS A 16 4.49 7.96 15.13
CA LYS A 16 4.14 9.02 16.06
C LYS A 16 3.86 10.32 15.30
N PRO A 17 2.96 11.17 15.80
CA PRO A 17 2.78 12.50 15.22
C PRO A 17 4.09 13.29 15.16
N GLY A 18 4.32 13.99 14.05
CA GLY A 18 5.52 14.81 13.83
C GLY A 18 6.76 14.04 13.35
N VAL A 19 6.65 12.73 13.11
CA VAL A 19 7.69 11.97 12.39
C VAL A 19 7.48 12.18 10.90
N GLU A 20 8.49 12.67 10.22
CA GLU A 20 8.50 12.80 8.76
C GLU A 20 8.44 11.41 8.13
N LYS A 21 7.57 11.25 7.16
CA LYS A 21 7.29 9.97 6.50
C LYS A 21 7.19 10.16 4.99
N GLU A 22 7.62 9.14 4.27
CA GLU A 22 7.46 9.03 2.82
C GLU A 22 6.52 7.86 2.53
N PRO A 23 5.25 8.13 2.19
CA PRO A 23 4.31 7.10 1.78
C PRO A 23 4.59 6.66 0.35
N MET A 24 4.77 5.36 0.16
CA MET A 24 4.95 4.75 -1.15
C MET A 24 4.00 3.57 -1.33
N LEU A 25 3.45 3.40 -2.53
CA LEU A 25 2.48 2.34 -2.85
C LEU A 25 3.15 1.19 -3.57
N LEU A 26 2.98 -0.03 -3.04
CA LEU A 26 3.25 -1.28 -3.72
C LEU A 26 1.92 -1.94 -4.09
N LEU A 27 1.60 -1.94 -5.38
CA LEU A 27 0.30 -2.37 -5.89
C LEU A 27 0.38 -3.69 -6.63
N ASP A 28 -0.41 -4.65 -6.20
CA ASP A 28 -0.68 -5.89 -6.91
C ASP A 28 -1.50 -5.60 -8.18
N THR A 29 -0.95 -5.96 -9.33
CA THR A 29 -1.63 -5.84 -10.64
C THR A 29 -1.83 -7.17 -11.34
N THR A 30 -1.81 -8.26 -10.58
CA THR A 30 -2.01 -9.62 -11.07
C THR A 30 -3.42 -9.88 -11.59
N GLY A 31 -3.62 -11.01 -12.26
CA GLY A 31 -4.90 -11.33 -12.90
C GLY A 31 -6.06 -11.46 -11.93
N SER A 32 -5.82 -11.90 -10.69
CA SER A 32 -6.82 -12.05 -9.63
C SER A 32 -7.41 -10.73 -9.15
N MET A 33 -6.72 -9.61 -9.32
CA MET A 33 -7.25 -8.26 -9.06
C MET A 33 -8.45 -7.91 -9.98
N SER A 34 -8.67 -8.65 -11.06
CA SER A 34 -9.86 -8.54 -11.90
C SER A 34 -11.04 -9.38 -11.39
N TYR A 35 -10.88 -10.12 -10.30
CA TYR A 35 -11.96 -10.90 -9.69
C TYR A 35 -12.85 -10.01 -8.83
N PRO A 36 -14.10 -10.47 -8.56
CA PRO A 36 -15.02 -9.75 -7.69
C PRO A 36 -14.44 -9.51 -6.29
N VAL A 37 -14.82 -8.41 -5.65
CA VAL A 37 -14.40 -8.07 -4.28
C VAL A 37 -15.01 -9.02 -3.23
N SER A 38 -16.15 -9.65 -3.56
CA SER A 38 -16.83 -10.63 -2.72
C SER A 38 -17.69 -11.57 -3.55
N GLU A 39 -18.12 -12.67 -2.95
CA GLU A 39 -19.02 -13.62 -3.61
C GLU A 39 -20.32 -12.92 -4.08
N GLY A 40 -20.60 -13.04 -5.37
CA GLY A 40 -21.77 -12.42 -6.01
C GLY A 40 -21.65 -10.92 -6.32
N SER A 41 -20.56 -10.27 -5.97
CA SER A 41 -20.29 -8.89 -6.36
C SER A 41 -20.05 -8.77 -7.88
N LYS A 42 -20.41 -7.62 -8.44
CA LYS A 42 -20.04 -7.24 -9.82
C LYS A 42 -18.86 -6.26 -9.86
N ILE A 43 -18.43 -5.80 -8.69
CA ILE A 43 -17.30 -4.85 -8.56
C ILE A 43 -16.02 -5.67 -8.50
N GLU A 44 -15.08 -5.39 -9.39
CA GLU A 44 -13.74 -5.97 -9.37
C GLU A 44 -12.86 -5.31 -8.29
N ARG A 45 -11.90 -6.07 -7.73
CA ARG A 45 -10.96 -5.57 -6.72
C ARG A 45 -10.20 -4.35 -7.23
N ARG A 46 -9.71 -4.38 -8.49
CA ARG A 46 -9.02 -3.25 -9.12
C ARG A 46 -9.89 -2.00 -9.27
N GLN A 47 -11.21 -2.15 -9.50
CA GLN A 47 -12.12 -1.00 -9.55
C GLN A 47 -12.28 -0.35 -8.18
N LEU A 48 -12.52 -1.18 -7.15
CA LEU A 48 -12.61 -0.72 -5.76
C LEU A 48 -11.37 0.04 -5.34
N ILE A 49 -10.17 -0.51 -5.63
CA ILE A 49 -8.90 0.11 -5.27
C ILE A 49 -8.65 1.38 -6.08
N GLY A 50 -8.98 1.41 -7.36
CA GLY A 50 -8.80 2.61 -8.18
C GLY A 50 -9.54 3.82 -7.62
N GLU A 51 -10.78 3.63 -7.17
CA GLU A 51 -11.54 4.70 -6.52
C GLU A 51 -10.96 5.08 -5.14
N ALA A 52 -10.52 4.09 -4.35
CA ALA A 52 -9.89 4.34 -3.05
C ALA A 52 -8.55 5.09 -3.18
N ILE A 53 -7.71 4.69 -4.14
CA ILE A 53 -6.43 5.37 -4.43
C ILE A 53 -6.66 6.83 -4.85
N GLY A 54 -7.68 7.09 -5.68
CA GLY A 54 -8.02 8.47 -6.05
C GLY A 54 -8.25 9.35 -4.83
N ARG A 55 -8.97 8.85 -3.84
CA ARG A 55 -9.21 9.57 -2.58
C ARG A 55 -7.95 9.68 -1.71
N ILE A 56 -7.12 8.63 -1.63
CA ILE A 56 -5.85 8.66 -0.90
C ILE A 56 -4.93 9.73 -1.47
N VAL A 57 -4.77 9.76 -2.80
CA VAL A 57 -3.96 10.76 -3.50
C VAL A 57 -4.49 12.18 -3.29
N GLU A 58 -5.82 12.38 -3.28
CA GLU A 58 -6.42 13.68 -2.99
C GLU A 58 -6.06 14.18 -1.59
N VAL A 59 -6.05 13.30 -0.59
CA VAL A 59 -5.71 13.68 0.79
C VAL A 59 -4.22 13.94 0.94
N LEU A 60 -3.37 13.03 0.47
CA LEU A 60 -1.91 13.17 0.56
C LEU A 60 -1.42 14.37 -0.26
N GLY A 61 -1.89 14.52 -1.50
CA GLY A 61 -1.53 15.66 -2.33
C GLY A 61 -2.00 17.03 -1.77
N ALA A 62 -3.02 17.05 -0.92
CA ALA A 62 -3.44 18.27 -0.23
C ALA A 62 -2.49 18.61 0.94
N GLU A 63 -1.98 17.60 1.65
CA GLU A 63 -1.00 17.78 2.75
C GLU A 63 0.35 18.26 2.20
N ASP A 64 0.86 17.63 1.15
CA ASP A 64 2.13 18.00 0.50
C ASP A 64 2.05 19.39 -0.15
N SER A 65 0.91 19.75 -0.74
CA SER A 65 0.72 21.09 -1.33
C SER A 65 0.78 22.21 -0.31
N GLN A 66 0.49 21.96 0.96
CA GLN A 66 0.68 22.93 2.03
C GLN A 66 2.16 23.04 2.44
N ALA A 67 2.83 21.92 2.62
CA ALA A 67 4.25 21.89 3.01
C ALA A 67 5.17 22.40 1.87
N ALA A 68 4.91 22.03 0.62
CA ALA A 68 5.67 22.47 -0.54
C ALA A 68 5.48 23.96 -0.86
N LYS A 69 4.28 24.52 -0.64
CA LYS A 69 4.02 25.98 -0.80
C LYS A 69 4.77 26.82 0.23
N GLU A 70 5.11 26.27 1.37
CA GLU A 70 5.87 26.97 2.41
C GLU A 70 7.39 26.90 2.18
N GLN A 71 7.93 25.91 1.44
CA GLN A 71 9.36 25.67 1.31
C GLN A 71 9.96 25.90 -0.09
N ALA A 72 9.20 25.76 -1.15
CA ALA A 72 9.74 25.93 -2.50
C ALA A 72 8.69 26.52 -3.44
N GLY A 73 9.00 27.63 -4.08
CA GLY A 73 8.21 28.17 -5.18
C GLY A 73 8.28 27.29 -6.44
N GLY A 74 8.05 25.98 -6.34
CA GLY A 74 8.19 24.99 -7.40
C GLY A 74 6.89 24.24 -7.70
N GLU A 75 6.70 23.93 -8.97
CA GLU A 75 5.49 23.33 -9.58
C GLU A 75 5.33 21.81 -9.33
N ASP A 76 6.16 21.17 -8.52
CA ASP A 76 6.03 19.74 -8.20
C ASP A 76 5.06 19.58 -7.02
N ALA A 77 3.80 19.43 -7.34
CA ALA A 77 2.80 18.93 -6.40
C ALA A 77 3.18 17.46 -6.10
N GLY A 78 3.56 17.20 -4.84
CA GLY A 78 3.86 15.86 -4.35
C GLY A 78 2.82 14.82 -4.80
N GLY A 79 3.25 13.60 -4.97
CA GLY A 79 2.42 12.50 -5.43
C GLY A 79 2.74 11.22 -4.67
N LEU A 80 1.91 10.22 -4.82
CA LEU A 80 2.14 8.90 -4.24
C LEU A 80 3.01 8.06 -5.18
N MET A 81 4.32 7.97 -4.90
CA MET A 81 5.22 7.08 -5.63
C MET A 81 4.64 5.67 -5.65
N THR A 82 4.49 5.10 -6.84
CA THR A 82 3.80 3.84 -7.00
C THR A 82 4.62 2.83 -7.80
N VAL A 83 4.80 1.68 -7.20
CA VAL A 83 5.39 0.50 -7.86
C VAL A 83 4.32 -0.57 -7.99
N THR A 84 4.17 -1.14 -9.17
CA THR A 84 3.28 -2.30 -9.41
C THR A 84 4.09 -3.57 -9.53
N PHE A 85 3.47 -4.70 -9.18
CA PHE A 85 4.08 -6.02 -9.40
C PHE A 85 3.09 -7.00 -10.02
N ALA A 86 3.59 -7.78 -10.98
CA ALA A 86 2.89 -8.91 -11.59
C ALA A 86 3.88 -9.81 -12.35
N GLY A 87 3.63 -11.12 -12.41
CA GLY A 87 4.38 -12.04 -13.26
C GLY A 87 5.90 -12.10 -12.99
N GLY A 88 6.32 -11.81 -11.76
CA GLY A 88 7.75 -11.79 -11.39
C GLY A 88 8.52 -10.54 -11.84
N SER A 89 7.83 -9.48 -12.23
CA SER A 89 8.42 -8.18 -12.58
C SER A 89 7.76 -7.04 -11.82
N ALA A 90 8.47 -5.93 -11.73
CA ALA A 90 7.97 -4.68 -11.16
C ALA A 90 8.01 -3.56 -12.20
N THR A 91 7.10 -2.61 -12.05
CA THR A 91 7.06 -1.39 -12.88
C THR A 91 6.80 -0.20 -11.99
N CYS A 92 7.69 0.78 -12.04
CA CYS A 92 7.47 2.08 -11.43
C CYS A 92 6.53 2.90 -12.32
N ILE A 93 5.47 3.42 -11.74
CA ILE A 93 4.49 4.28 -12.46
C ILE A 93 4.64 5.71 -11.98
N ASP A 94 5.76 6.26 -11.78
CA ASP A 94 5.93 7.62 -11.23
C ASP A 94 4.84 8.03 -10.19
N ASP A 95 4.85 9.25 -9.73
CA ASP A 95 3.93 9.71 -8.72
C ASP A 95 2.48 9.79 -9.21
N LEU A 96 1.58 9.18 -8.48
CA LEU A 96 0.14 9.37 -8.65
C LEU A 96 -0.26 10.68 -7.96
N SER A 97 -0.73 11.63 -8.75
CA SER A 97 -1.23 12.92 -8.28
C SER A 97 -2.72 13.08 -8.58
N THR A 98 -3.34 14.10 -7.99
CA THR A 98 -4.75 14.44 -8.26
C THR A 98 -5.04 14.66 -9.75
N ASP A 99 -4.06 15.12 -10.51
CA ASP A 99 -4.21 15.48 -11.92
C ASP A 99 -4.02 14.28 -12.86
N ASN A 100 -3.22 13.27 -12.47
CA ASN A 100 -2.79 12.22 -13.37
C ASN A 100 -3.27 10.80 -13.01
N TRP A 101 -3.72 10.54 -11.79
CA TRP A 101 -3.96 9.19 -11.30
C TRP A 101 -4.94 8.38 -12.15
N ARG A 102 -6.01 9.02 -12.67
CA ARG A 102 -7.00 8.32 -13.52
C ARG A 102 -6.39 7.85 -14.84
N GLN A 103 -5.56 8.69 -15.45
CA GLN A 103 -4.88 8.35 -16.71
C GLN A 103 -3.87 7.22 -16.47
N LYS A 104 -3.02 7.36 -15.46
CA LYS A 104 -2.01 6.34 -15.10
C LYS A 104 -2.68 5.04 -14.72
N TRP A 105 -3.73 5.08 -13.87
CA TRP A 105 -4.49 3.89 -13.50
C TRP A 105 -5.07 3.13 -14.70
N SER A 106 -5.63 3.84 -15.67
CA SER A 106 -6.19 3.23 -16.88
C SER A 106 -5.16 2.57 -17.78
N SER A 107 -3.88 2.93 -17.64
CA SER A 107 -2.77 2.38 -18.43
C SER A 107 -2.08 1.18 -17.75
N ILE A 108 -2.43 0.84 -16.53
CA ILE A 108 -1.84 -0.29 -15.80
C ILE A 108 -2.19 -1.60 -16.53
N PRO A 109 -1.19 -2.41 -16.88
CA PRO A 109 -1.44 -3.75 -17.43
C PRO A 109 -1.81 -4.71 -16.28
N TRP A 110 -3.04 -5.19 -16.26
CA TRP A 110 -3.53 -6.14 -15.27
C TRP A 110 -3.38 -7.57 -15.80
N GLY A 111 -2.66 -8.42 -15.07
CA GLY A 111 -2.47 -9.83 -15.44
C GLY A 111 -1.18 -10.43 -14.89
N GLY A 112 -0.95 -11.72 -15.17
CA GLY A 112 0.23 -12.46 -14.67
C GLY A 112 -0.01 -13.12 -13.33
N GLY A 113 1.00 -13.84 -12.85
CA GLY A 113 1.02 -14.48 -11.52
C GLY A 113 1.46 -13.53 -10.41
N THR A 114 1.34 -13.95 -9.17
CA THR A 114 1.61 -13.11 -8.00
C THR A 114 2.98 -13.46 -7.42
N VAL A 115 3.96 -12.59 -7.66
CA VAL A 115 5.31 -12.63 -7.08
C VAL A 115 5.62 -11.23 -6.58
N ILE A 116 5.68 -11.04 -5.26
CA ILE A 116 5.72 -9.72 -4.62
C ILE A 116 7.13 -9.17 -4.43
N MET A 117 8.14 -10.03 -4.25
CA MET A 117 9.49 -9.58 -3.92
C MET A 117 10.13 -8.65 -4.96
N PRO A 118 10.00 -8.87 -6.28
CA PRO A 118 10.52 -7.91 -7.27
C PRO A 118 9.91 -6.50 -7.10
N GLY A 119 8.62 -6.43 -6.74
CA GLY A 119 7.96 -5.16 -6.45
C GLY A 119 8.49 -4.50 -5.19
N TRP A 120 8.69 -5.28 -4.13
CA TRP A 120 9.27 -4.79 -2.88
C TRP A 120 10.69 -4.26 -3.07
N GLU A 121 11.53 -5.00 -3.79
CA GLU A 121 12.91 -4.60 -4.09
C GLU A 121 12.94 -3.29 -4.89
N ALA A 122 12.10 -3.18 -5.92
CA ALA A 122 11.99 -1.96 -6.71
C ALA A 122 11.49 -0.76 -5.89
N LEU A 123 10.52 -0.95 -4.99
CA LEU A 123 10.03 0.12 -4.11
C LEU A 123 11.12 0.61 -3.16
N VAL A 124 11.88 -0.30 -2.56
CA VAL A 124 13.01 0.07 -1.69
C VAL A 124 14.12 0.76 -2.49
N GLU A 125 14.38 0.33 -3.72
CA GLU A 125 15.34 0.97 -4.62
C GLU A 125 14.94 2.42 -4.91
N GLN A 126 13.68 2.67 -5.28
CA GLN A 126 13.17 4.03 -5.52
C GLN A 126 13.30 4.93 -4.28
N TYR A 127 12.93 4.43 -3.10
CA TYR A 127 13.14 5.16 -1.86
C TYR A 127 14.62 5.48 -1.60
N MET A 128 15.53 4.56 -1.91
CA MET A 128 16.97 4.76 -1.72
C MET A 128 17.58 5.65 -2.80
N GLU A 129 17.04 5.68 -4.02
CA GLU A 129 17.43 6.63 -5.06
C GLU A 129 17.13 8.07 -4.63
N GLU A 130 15.97 8.29 -4.00
CA GLU A 130 15.55 9.63 -3.58
C GLU A 130 16.23 10.07 -2.27
N PHE A 131 16.24 9.20 -1.27
CA PHE A 131 16.70 9.55 0.09
C PHE A 131 18.01 8.91 0.52
N GLY A 132 18.66 8.13 -0.33
CA GLY A 132 19.88 7.38 0.04
C GLY A 132 21.03 8.27 0.49
N ASP A 133 21.18 9.46 -0.09
CA ASP A 133 22.21 10.45 0.23
C ASP A 133 21.86 11.31 1.45
N VAL A 134 20.60 11.29 1.91
CA VAL A 134 20.18 12.00 3.13
C VAL A 134 20.74 11.26 4.35
N PRO A 135 21.35 11.96 5.33
CA PRO A 135 21.81 11.34 6.56
C PRO A 135 20.70 10.56 7.25
N LYS A 136 21.01 9.37 7.75
CA LYS A 136 19.99 8.43 8.26
C LYS A 136 19.06 9.02 9.33
N GLN A 137 19.56 9.94 10.16
CA GLN A 137 18.78 10.60 11.22
C GLN A 137 17.79 11.66 10.67
N ASP A 138 18.04 12.16 9.46
CA ASP A 138 17.26 13.23 8.81
C ASP A 138 16.39 12.68 7.67
N ARG A 139 16.51 11.38 7.39
CA ARG A 139 15.78 10.70 6.31
C ARG A 139 14.34 10.46 6.73
N PRO A 140 13.34 10.80 5.89
CA PRO A 140 11.95 10.48 6.18
C PRO A 140 11.78 8.96 6.34
N HIS A 141 10.85 8.55 7.17
CA HIS A 141 10.58 7.12 7.34
C HIS A 141 9.80 6.59 6.15
N LEU A 142 10.25 5.48 5.57
CA LEU A 142 9.48 4.78 4.53
C LEU A 142 8.20 4.21 5.13
N LEU A 143 7.05 4.62 4.60
CA LEU A 143 5.75 4.03 4.89
C LEU A 143 5.24 3.30 3.65
N ALA A 144 5.60 2.04 3.51
CA ALA A 144 5.17 1.21 2.39
C ALA A 144 3.72 0.76 2.56
N LEU A 145 2.86 1.15 1.63
CA LEU A 145 1.49 0.69 1.51
C LEU A 145 1.46 -0.46 0.52
N VAL A 146 1.18 -1.66 0.97
CA VAL A 146 1.07 -2.85 0.11
C VAL A 146 -0.41 -3.15 -0.07
N ILE A 147 -0.87 -3.14 -1.31
CA ILE A 147 -2.25 -3.51 -1.64
C ILE A 147 -2.21 -4.77 -2.52
N THR A 148 -2.80 -5.84 -2.03
CA THR A 148 -2.84 -7.15 -2.69
C THR A 148 -4.17 -7.83 -2.43
N ASP A 149 -4.48 -8.87 -3.17
CA ASP A 149 -5.70 -9.65 -2.99
C ASP A 149 -5.45 -11.04 -2.38
N GLY A 150 -4.21 -11.40 -2.11
CA GLY A 150 -3.98 -12.72 -1.55
C GLY A 150 -2.54 -13.17 -1.45
N GLU A 151 -2.38 -14.48 -1.58
CA GLU A 151 -1.12 -15.17 -1.42
C GLU A 151 -0.27 -15.06 -2.69
N ALA A 152 0.97 -14.61 -2.51
CA ALA A 152 1.98 -14.64 -3.56
C ALA A 152 2.79 -15.95 -3.50
N ASP A 153 3.36 -16.35 -4.65
CA ASP A 153 4.22 -17.54 -4.73
C ASP A 153 5.43 -17.45 -3.78
N ASP A 154 5.87 -16.24 -3.47
CA ASP A 154 6.99 -15.91 -2.61
C ASP A 154 6.56 -15.30 -1.26
N THR A 155 5.34 -15.57 -0.80
CA THR A 155 4.78 -15.09 0.48
C THR A 155 5.72 -15.34 1.66
N ASP A 156 6.35 -16.51 1.74
CA ASP A 156 7.27 -16.86 2.83
C ASP A 156 8.52 -15.97 2.83
N GLN A 157 9.05 -15.63 1.66
CA GLN A 157 10.21 -14.75 1.53
C GLN A 157 9.83 -13.32 1.92
N PHE A 158 8.69 -12.83 1.45
CA PHE A 158 8.18 -11.52 1.83
C PHE A 158 7.89 -11.44 3.33
N ALA A 159 7.28 -12.47 3.93
CA ALA A 159 7.06 -12.54 5.37
C ALA A 159 8.37 -12.48 6.19
N GLN A 160 9.43 -13.14 5.74
CA GLN A 160 10.76 -13.05 6.37
C GLN A 160 11.33 -11.62 6.26
N THR A 161 11.13 -10.94 5.14
CA THR A 161 11.53 -9.55 4.94
C THR A 161 10.78 -8.62 5.88
N LEU A 162 9.47 -8.79 6.00
CA LEU A 162 8.61 -8.02 6.92
C LEU A 162 9.00 -8.24 8.39
N ALA A 163 9.35 -9.46 8.78
CA ALA A 163 9.78 -9.76 10.14
C ALA A 163 11.08 -9.01 10.52
N GLN A 164 11.85 -8.58 9.54
CA GLN A 164 13.08 -7.82 9.73
C GLN A 164 12.92 -6.30 9.58
N ALA A 165 11.71 -5.81 9.25
CA ALA A 165 11.42 -4.39 9.09
C ALA A 165 11.74 -3.64 10.39
N LYS A 166 12.55 -2.58 10.30
CA LYS A 166 13.04 -1.77 11.42
C LYS A 166 13.66 -0.47 10.92
N GLY A 167 14.04 0.38 11.84
CA GLY A 167 14.95 1.50 11.53
C GLY A 167 14.37 2.54 10.56
N GLY A 168 13.08 2.84 10.66
CA GLY A 168 12.41 3.83 9.81
C GLY A 168 11.72 3.21 8.59
N VAL A 169 11.57 1.88 8.54
CA VAL A 169 10.74 1.19 7.54
C VAL A 169 9.49 0.66 8.21
N TYR A 170 8.34 1.11 7.74
CA TYR A 170 7.01 0.69 8.20
C TYR A 170 6.21 0.14 7.02
N VAL A 171 5.47 -0.93 7.26
CA VAL A 171 4.72 -1.61 6.19
C VAL A 171 3.26 -1.80 6.61
N CYS A 172 2.36 -1.29 5.81
CA CYS A 172 0.94 -1.49 5.94
C CYS A 172 0.44 -2.36 4.79
N ILE A 173 -0.16 -3.49 5.09
CA ILE A 173 -0.67 -4.44 4.11
C ILE A 173 -2.19 -4.40 4.14
N ALA A 174 -2.78 -3.98 3.03
CA ALA A 174 -4.21 -4.03 2.78
C ALA A 174 -4.53 -5.25 1.90
N ILE A 175 -5.26 -6.21 2.44
CA ILE A 175 -5.63 -7.43 1.73
C ILE A 175 -7.11 -7.35 1.35
N LEU A 176 -7.39 -7.51 0.06
CA LEU A 176 -8.76 -7.47 -0.48
C LEU A 176 -9.19 -8.85 -0.94
N GLY A 177 -10.47 -9.13 -0.78
CA GLY A 177 -11.07 -10.32 -1.35
C GLY A 177 -11.61 -11.29 -0.31
N TYR A 178 -11.69 -12.55 -0.70
CA TYR A 178 -12.32 -13.60 0.10
C TYR A 178 -11.82 -14.98 -0.33
N GLY A 179 -12.03 -15.96 0.53
CA GLY A 179 -11.70 -17.36 0.26
C GLY A 179 -10.40 -17.81 0.90
N GLN A 180 -10.02 -19.06 0.67
CA GLN A 180 -8.93 -19.71 1.40
C GLN A 180 -7.56 -19.07 1.19
N GLU A 181 -7.27 -18.61 -0.03
CA GLU A 181 -5.99 -17.95 -0.33
C GLU A 181 -5.88 -16.60 0.40
N HIS A 182 -6.95 -15.80 0.36
CA HIS A 182 -7.05 -14.58 1.11
C HIS A 182 -6.88 -14.80 2.63
N ASP A 183 -7.59 -15.78 3.19
CA ASP A 183 -7.54 -16.09 4.62
C ASP A 183 -6.14 -16.57 5.04
N ARG A 184 -5.48 -17.37 4.19
CA ARG A 184 -4.12 -17.84 4.43
C ARG A 184 -3.12 -16.70 4.44
N ALA A 185 -3.13 -15.83 3.43
CA ALA A 185 -2.26 -14.65 3.36
C ALA A 185 -2.46 -13.75 4.57
N PHE A 186 -3.71 -13.47 4.93
CA PHE A 186 -4.04 -12.69 6.11
C PHE A 186 -3.45 -13.29 7.39
N GLN A 187 -3.58 -14.60 7.61
CA GLN A 187 -3.02 -15.27 8.79
C GLN A 187 -1.50 -15.17 8.85
N VAL A 188 -0.81 -15.36 7.72
CA VAL A 188 0.67 -15.26 7.65
C VAL A 188 1.10 -13.84 8.06
N TYR A 189 0.52 -12.80 7.46
CA TYR A 189 0.93 -11.42 7.73
C TYR A 189 0.51 -10.96 9.13
N LYS A 190 -0.63 -11.43 9.67
CA LYS A 190 -1.03 -11.17 11.05
C LYS A 190 -0.08 -11.77 12.08
N GLN A 191 0.53 -12.90 11.79
CA GLN A 191 1.58 -13.46 12.66
C GLN A 191 2.81 -12.56 12.70
N ILE A 192 3.19 -11.95 11.57
CA ILE A 192 4.29 -10.98 11.52
C ILE A 192 3.93 -9.71 12.29
N GLU A 193 2.73 -9.15 12.08
CA GLU A 193 2.25 -7.97 12.83
C GLU A 193 2.32 -8.19 14.34
N ALA A 194 1.95 -9.39 14.82
CA ALA A 194 2.00 -9.72 16.25
C ALA A 194 3.43 -9.75 16.83
N GLN A 195 4.44 -9.88 15.97
CA GLN A 195 5.85 -9.96 16.36
C GLN A 195 6.65 -8.70 16.03
N ASN A 196 6.16 -7.88 15.10
CA ASN A 196 6.84 -6.68 14.61
C ASN A 196 5.89 -5.48 14.55
N ASN A 197 6.10 -4.51 15.41
CA ASN A 197 5.30 -3.28 15.47
C ASN A 197 5.52 -2.32 14.28
N HIS A 198 6.45 -2.62 13.38
CA HIS A 198 6.65 -1.92 12.11
C HIS A 198 5.74 -2.46 10.99
N VAL A 199 4.92 -3.47 11.28
CA VAL A 199 4.00 -4.06 10.30
C VAL A 199 2.57 -3.91 10.80
N ARG A 200 1.66 -3.54 9.89
CA ARG A 200 0.22 -3.54 10.11
C ARG A 200 -0.46 -4.29 8.98
N VAL A 201 -1.52 -5.00 9.32
CA VAL A 201 -2.30 -5.76 8.34
C VAL A 201 -3.78 -5.48 8.54
N VAL A 202 -4.43 -5.06 7.48
CA VAL A 202 -5.87 -4.85 7.42
C VAL A 202 -6.45 -5.71 6.31
N THR A 203 -7.65 -6.24 6.53
CA THR A 203 -8.41 -6.95 5.50
C THR A 203 -9.71 -6.22 5.23
N PHE A 204 -10.15 -6.25 3.99
CA PHE A 204 -11.37 -5.64 3.52
C PHE A 204 -12.27 -6.73 2.92
N GLY A 205 -13.35 -7.02 3.61
CA GLY A 205 -14.29 -8.09 3.26
C GLY A 205 -15.43 -7.63 2.35
N SER A 206 -16.52 -8.41 2.36
CA SER A 206 -17.64 -8.33 1.41
C SER A 206 -18.45 -7.04 1.41
N GLU A 207 -18.46 -6.29 2.50
CA GLU A 207 -19.21 -5.03 2.63
C GLU A 207 -18.35 -3.78 2.38
N THR A 208 -17.14 -3.98 1.86
CA THR A 208 -16.18 -2.92 1.64
C THR A 208 -16.57 -2.05 0.45
N ASN A 209 -16.43 -0.74 0.63
CA ASN A 209 -16.56 0.27 -0.42
C ASN A 209 -15.26 1.10 -0.51
N PRO A 210 -15.10 1.93 -1.56
CA PRO A 210 -13.87 2.72 -1.76
C PRO A 210 -13.53 3.63 -0.57
N ASP A 211 -14.54 4.23 0.05
CA ASP A 211 -14.35 5.11 1.21
C ASP A 211 -13.80 4.36 2.41
N THR A 212 -14.33 3.16 2.69
CA THR A 212 -13.85 2.31 3.79
C THR A 212 -12.39 1.90 3.58
N VAL A 213 -12.00 1.57 2.35
CA VAL A 213 -10.59 1.25 2.02
C VAL A 213 -9.72 2.47 2.21
N ALA A 214 -10.10 3.61 1.64
CA ALA A 214 -9.34 4.84 1.73
C ALA A 214 -9.18 5.29 3.20
N ASP A 215 -10.26 5.31 3.97
CA ASP A 215 -10.21 5.68 5.40
C ASP A 215 -9.33 4.72 6.20
N GLY A 216 -9.41 3.41 5.93
CA GLY A 216 -8.56 2.42 6.57
C GLY A 216 -7.07 2.65 6.29
N VAL A 217 -6.72 2.91 5.05
CA VAL A 217 -5.33 3.22 4.66
C VAL A 217 -4.89 4.55 5.26
N LEU A 218 -5.67 5.61 5.09
CA LEU A 218 -5.33 6.95 5.61
C LEU A 218 -5.16 6.97 7.12
N SER A 219 -5.96 6.21 7.88
CA SER A 219 -5.81 6.10 9.34
C SER A 219 -4.46 5.53 9.79
N MET A 220 -3.75 4.84 8.91
CA MET A 220 -2.41 4.30 9.20
C MET A 220 -1.30 5.23 8.72
N ILE A 221 -1.58 6.12 7.78
CA ILE A 221 -0.63 7.08 7.21
C ILE A 221 -0.63 8.39 8.01
N SER A 222 -1.82 8.88 8.37
CA SER A 222 -2.02 10.13 9.12
C SER A 222 -1.59 9.97 10.56
#